data_c0dd79cc6e61bba3cc864ad276ee679d
#
_entry.id   c0dd79cc6e61bba3cc864ad276ee679d
#
_cell.length_a   1.000
_cell.length_b   1.000
_cell.length_c   1.000
_cell.angle_alpha   90.00
_cell.angle_beta   90.00
_cell.angle_gamma   90.00
#
_symmetry.space_group_name_H-M   'P 1'
#
loop_
_entity.id
_entity.type
_entity.pdbx_description
1 polymer ?
#
loop_
_entity_poly.entity_id
_entity_poly.type
_entity_poly.pdbx_seq_one_letter_code
_entity_poly.pdbx_strand_id
1 'polypeptide(L)'
;ELAAKYRDLHDTVSALAEQQKMAISPDKDIDIFGFYREKQNLALQLFTVREGKVVGRREFFWEDLPKDDADFDASHFFGEVLTQFYSTDYVPLEIHVPVDFEDRETLEKLLTERRGRRVHVLDPKRGKKREMLELVERNSKISFDQRFKTLQPNSEIVLQELQEILELAHFPSRIESFDISNIQGSDNVAGIVVFDNGKMNRTEYRRFIIKTVEGANDFASMNEAVFRRYKRQLAEEKPLPQLVFIDGGKGQLSAAAAAMRDNDLEAITLVGLVKPPKRHNEISHLLVYGREDSPIEFNLKSPAFRLIQQIRDETHKTAIEFHRKRREKRDFTSELTAIPGVGEKRKMQLLRNFGSITKIATATVEQLSPFVGKRTAQGIVSHFEKQKKLAGK
;
A
#
# COMPACT_ATOMS: atom_id res chain seq x y z
N GLU A 1 -12.11 19.98 -19.55
CA GLU A 1 -12.07 18.99 -18.44
C GLU A 1 -11.59 19.62 -17.13
N LEU A 2 -10.47 20.35 -17.11
CA LEU A 2 -9.96 21.02 -15.89
C LEU A 2 -10.97 22.05 -15.34
N ALA A 3 -11.63 22.81 -16.21
CA ALA A 3 -12.65 23.76 -15.85
C ALA A 3 -13.92 23.09 -15.29
N ALA A 4 -14.29 21.91 -15.77
CA ALA A 4 -15.37 21.11 -15.21
C ALA A 4 -14.98 20.59 -13.81
N LYS A 5 -13.75 20.08 -13.65
CA LYS A 5 -13.21 19.60 -12.36
C LYS A 5 -13.13 20.72 -11.31
N TYR A 6 -12.71 21.93 -11.70
CA TYR A 6 -12.73 23.08 -10.80
C TYR A 6 -14.14 23.60 -10.53
N ARG A 7 -15.07 23.46 -11.47
CA ARG A 7 -16.49 23.79 -11.25
C ARG A 7 -17.13 22.82 -10.27
N ASP A 8 -16.93 21.50 -10.46
CA ASP A 8 -17.44 20.47 -9.56
C ASP A 8 -16.82 20.59 -8.15
N LEU A 9 -15.54 20.96 -8.05
CA LEU A 9 -14.87 21.26 -6.79
C LEU A 9 -15.42 22.54 -6.16
N HIS A 10 -15.62 23.58 -6.95
CA HIS A 10 -16.22 24.86 -6.54
C HIS A 10 -17.67 24.67 -6.10
N ASP A 11 -18.46 23.89 -6.84
CA ASP A 11 -19.85 23.62 -6.51
C ASP A 11 -19.97 22.75 -5.26
N THR A 12 -19.02 21.80 -5.06
CA THR A 12 -18.90 21.03 -3.81
C THR A 12 -18.50 21.93 -2.64
N VAL A 13 -17.53 22.82 -2.82
CA VAL A 13 -17.10 23.79 -1.80
C VAL A 13 -18.16 24.83 -1.55
N SER A 14 -18.88 25.29 -2.58
CA SER A 14 -19.99 26.26 -2.47
C SER A 14 -21.21 25.65 -1.81
N ALA A 15 -21.56 24.40 -2.14
CA ALA A 15 -22.60 23.64 -1.45
C ALA A 15 -22.23 23.38 0.02
N LEU A 16 -20.96 23.12 0.31
CA LEU A 16 -20.43 23.07 1.68
C LEU A 16 -20.52 24.42 2.37
N ALA A 17 -20.19 25.53 1.68
CA ALA A 17 -20.25 26.88 2.23
C ALA A 17 -21.70 27.38 2.43
N GLU A 18 -22.65 27.01 1.57
CA GLU A 18 -24.09 27.29 1.77
C GLU A 18 -24.69 26.44 2.89
N GLN A 19 -24.28 25.17 3.03
CA GLN A 19 -24.67 24.30 4.15
C GLN A 19 -23.95 24.67 5.46
N GLN A 20 -22.82 25.38 5.45
CA GLN A 20 -22.21 25.98 6.64
C GLN A 20 -23.15 27.02 7.33
N LYS A 21 -24.12 27.57 6.61
CA LYS A 21 -25.21 28.37 7.21
C LYS A 21 -26.30 27.53 7.91
N MET A 22 -26.28 26.21 7.74
CA MET A 22 -27.20 25.30 8.43
C MET A 22 -26.57 24.86 9.76
N ALA A 23 -26.85 25.65 10.79
CA ALA A 23 -26.40 25.50 12.18
C ALA A 23 -26.27 24.05 12.69
N ILE A 24 -25.07 23.50 12.66
CA ILE A 24 -24.61 22.54 13.67
C ILE A 24 -24.36 23.38 14.91
N SER A 25 -24.79 22.90 16.09
CA SER A 25 -24.48 23.60 17.34
C SER A 25 -22.99 23.90 17.39
N PRO A 26 -22.57 25.17 17.62
CA PRO A 26 -21.15 25.55 17.54
C PRO A 26 -20.24 24.81 18.51
N ASP A 27 -20.82 24.18 19.51
CA ASP A 27 -20.06 23.53 20.61
C ASP A 27 -19.72 22.06 20.38
N LYS A 28 -19.99 21.49 19.19
CA LYS A 28 -19.78 20.05 18.95
C LYS A 28 -18.65 19.75 18.00
N ASP A 29 -17.71 18.92 18.49
CA ASP A 29 -16.70 18.25 17.68
C ASP A 29 -17.32 16.97 17.09
N ILE A 30 -17.36 16.86 15.78
CA ILE A 30 -17.98 15.70 15.10
C ILE A 30 -17.06 15.21 14.00
N ASP A 31 -16.91 13.90 13.91
CA ASP A 31 -16.31 13.23 12.77
C ASP A 31 -17.40 12.43 12.04
N ILE A 32 -17.48 12.57 10.72
CA ILE A 32 -18.50 11.96 9.89
C ILE A 32 -17.84 11.08 8.86
N PHE A 33 -18.09 9.78 8.94
CA PHE A 33 -17.62 8.80 7.99
C PHE A 33 -18.70 8.45 6.99
N GLY A 34 -18.35 8.43 5.71
CA GLY A 34 -19.21 7.92 4.66
C GLY A 34 -18.40 7.04 3.73
N PHE A 35 -19.03 6.07 3.09
CA PHE A 35 -18.35 5.22 2.13
C PHE A 35 -19.20 4.96 0.89
N TYR A 36 -18.51 4.57 -0.17
CA TYR A 36 -19.09 4.00 -1.38
C TYR A 36 -18.29 2.80 -1.81
N ARG A 37 -18.96 1.70 -2.13
CA ARG A 37 -18.35 0.44 -2.55
C ARG A 37 -18.97 -0.03 -3.86
N GLU A 38 -18.14 -0.59 -4.73
CA GLU A 38 -18.56 -1.30 -5.92
C GLU A 38 -17.59 -2.46 -6.16
N LYS A 39 -18.09 -3.69 -6.12
CA LYS A 39 -17.28 -4.91 -6.20
C LYS A 39 -16.21 -4.96 -5.10
N GLN A 40 -14.95 -5.12 -5.50
CA GLN A 40 -13.78 -5.23 -4.60
C GLN A 40 -13.19 -3.88 -4.16
N ASN A 41 -13.70 -2.78 -4.68
CA ASN A 41 -13.17 -1.44 -4.43
C ASN A 41 -14.08 -0.65 -3.49
N LEU A 42 -13.48 0.08 -2.56
CA LEU A 42 -14.19 0.94 -1.62
C LEU A 42 -13.46 2.28 -1.46
N ALA A 43 -14.22 3.36 -1.45
CA ALA A 43 -13.75 4.68 -1.03
C ALA A 43 -14.48 5.08 0.26
N LEU A 44 -13.72 5.47 1.28
CA LEU A 44 -14.23 5.99 2.53
C LEU A 44 -13.74 7.43 2.68
N GLN A 45 -14.65 8.32 3.08
CA GLN A 45 -14.31 9.68 3.43
C GLN A 45 -14.62 9.96 4.90
N LEU A 46 -13.76 10.78 5.47
CA LEU A 46 -13.94 11.38 6.78
C LEU A 46 -14.04 12.90 6.62
N PHE A 47 -15.13 13.49 7.12
CA PHE A 47 -15.26 14.93 7.33
C PHE A 47 -15.11 15.23 8.81
N THR A 48 -14.16 16.11 9.12
CA THR A 48 -13.91 16.58 10.47
C THR A 48 -14.61 17.93 10.66
N VAL A 49 -15.57 17.98 11.57
CA VAL A 49 -16.33 19.18 11.89
C VAL A 49 -15.93 19.67 13.29
N ARG A 50 -15.51 20.93 13.38
CA ARG A 50 -15.15 21.59 14.64
C ARG A 50 -15.82 22.95 14.67
N GLU A 51 -16.39 23.33 15.81
CA GLU A 51 -17.11 24.58 15.97
C GLU A 51 -18.19 24.84 14.88
N GLY A 52 -18.86 23.76 14.46
CA GLY A 52 -19.89 23.80 13.40
C GLY A 52 -19.34 23.98 11.96
N LYS A 53 -18.02 23.95 11.75
CA LYS A 53 -17.37 24.11 10.44
C LYS A 53 -16.60 22.86 10.06
N VAL A 54 -16.64 22.51 8.77
CA VAL A 54 -15.78 21.46 8.22
C VAL A 54 -14.34 22.00 8.17
N VAL A 55 -13.48 21.46 9.00
CA VAL A 55 -12.06 21.86 9.11
C VAL A 55 -11.11 20.91 8.43
N GLY A 56 -11.56 19.71 8.08
CA GLY A 56 -10.75 18.71 7.41
C GLY A 56 -11.54 17.69 6.62
N ARG A 57 -10.88 17.14 5.61
CA ARG A 57 -11.37 16.04 4.78
C ARG A 57 -10.22 15.06 4.58
N ARG A 58 -10.47 13.76 4.81
CA ARG A 58 -9.52 12.67 4.54
C ARG A 58 -10.20 11.61 3.71
N GLU A 59 -9.41 10.98 2.81
CA GLU A 59 -9.87 9.96 1.88
C GLU A 59 -9.05 8.68 2.08
N PHE A 60 -9.72 7.54 2.06
CA PHE A 60 -9.11 6.23 2.17
C PHE A 60 -9.70 5.31 1.10
N PHE A 61 -8.86 4.42 0.54
CA PHE A 61 -9.25 3.54 -0.55
C PHE A 61 -8.80 2.11 -0.28
N TRP A 62 -9.68 1.15 -0.58
CA TRP A 62 -9.40 -0.29 -0.55
C TRP A 62 -9.68 -0.88 -1.92
N GLU A 63 -8.83 -1.82 -2.39
CA GLU A 63 -8.89 -2.38 -3.75
C GLU A 63 -9.08 -3.91 -3.77
N ASP A 64 -8.88 -4.58 -2.63
CA ASP A 64 -8.86 -6.04 -2.54
C ASP A 64 -9.91 -6.60 -1.55
N LEU A 65 -11.06 -5.96 -1.46
CA LEU A 65 -12.19 -6.46 -0.67
C LEU A 65 -12.88 -7.66 -1.36
N PRO A 66 -13.66 -8.47 -0.64
CA PRO A 66 -14.48 -9.51 -1.26
C PRO A 66 -15.29 -8.96 -2.43
N LYS A 67 -15.39 -9.70 -3.55
CA LYS A 67 -16.07 -9.22 -4.76
C LYS A 67 -17.59 -9.19 -4.61
N ASP A 68 -18.12 -10.21 -3.96
CA ASP A 68 -19.56 -10.35 -3.76
C ASP A 68 -20.02 -9.55 -2.56
N ASP A 69 -21.17 -8.90 -2.69
CA ASP A 69 -21.76 -8.11 -1.60
C ASP A 69 -22.17 -8.98 -0.42
N ALA A 70 -22.47 -10.24 -0.66
CA ALA A 70 -22.81 -11.22 0.39
C ALA A 70 -21.61 -11.55 1.29
N ASP A 71 -20.39 -11.46 0.78
CA ASP A 71 -19.16 -11.77 1.52
C ASP A 71 -18.52 -10.53 2.19
N PHE A 72 -19.07 -9.33 1.93
CA PHE A 72 -18.60 -8.08 2.53
C PHE A 72 -19.48 -7.66 3.69
N ASP A 73 -18.98 -7.81 4.90
CA ASP A 73 -19.61 -7.31 6.09
C ASP A 73 -19.20 -5.85 6.39
N ALA A 74 -20.07 -4.92 6.04
CA ALA A 74 -19.86 -3.49 6.31
C ALA A 74 -19.80 -3.17 7.81
N SER A 75 -20.53 -3.90 8.65
CA SER A 75 -20.53 -3.76 10.11
C SER A 75 -19.15 -4.11 10.67
N HIS A 76 -18.63 -5.28 10.34
CA HIS A 76 -17.29 -5.70 10.75
C HIS A 76 -16.20 -4.75 10.23
N PHE A 77 -16.28 -4.35 8.96
CA PHE A 77 -15.35 -3.40 8.34
C PHE A 77 -15.28 -2.08 9.11
N PHE A 78 -16.44 -1.48 9.48
CA PHE A 78 -16.47 -0.22 10.21
C PHE A 78 -15.93 -0.38 11.63
N GLY A 79 -16.21 -1.46 12.32
CA GLY A 79 -15.64 -1.76 13.63
C GLY A 79 -14.12 -1.77 13.62
N GLU A 80 -13.52 -2.46 12.66
CA GLU A 80 -12.06 -2.52 12.50
C GLU A 80 -11.46 -1.16 12.13
N VAL A 81 -12.02 -0.48 11.12
CA VAL A 81 -11.54 0.81 10.63
C VAL A 81 -11.55 1.86 11.74
N LEU A 82 -12.65 2.00 12.48
CA LEU A 82 -12.75 2.98 13.56
C LEU A 82 -11.82 2.66 14.72
N THR A 83 -11.69 1.39 15.08
CA THR A 83 -10.76 0.96 16.14
C THR A 83 -9.32 1.29 15.76
N GLN A 84 -8.93 1.00 14.53
CA GLN A 84 -7.59 1.31 14.04
C GLN A 84 -7.36 2.82 13.91
N PHE A 85 -8.32 3.56 13.35
CA PHE A 85 -8.25 4.99 13.15
C PHE A 85 -8.05 5.73 14.46
N TYR A 86 -8.92 5.51 15.42
CA TYR A 86 -8.85 6.17 16.72
C TYR A 86 -7.78 5.57 17.67
N SER A 87 -6.97 4.63 17.23
CA SER A 87 -5.79 4.21 18.02
C SER A 87 -4.75 5.31 18.17
N THR A 88 -4.63 6.20 17.19
CA THR A 88 -3.65 7.29 17.12
C THR A 88 -4.24 8.68 16.96
N ASP A 89 -5.41 8.80 16.32
CA ASP A 89 -6.03 10.07 15.99
C ASP A 89 -6.82 10.68 17.17
N TYR A 90 -7.10 11.98 17.06
CA TYR A 90 -7.92 12.72 18.03
C TYR A 90 -9.36 12.17 18.05
N VAL A 91 -9.92 11.97 19.25
CA VAL A 91 -11.28 11.46 19.44
C VAL A 91 -12.26 12.61 19.59
N PRO A 92 -13.27 12.79 18.71
CA PRO A 92 -14.31 13.83 18.82
C PRO A 92 -15.38 13.47 19.86
N LEU A 93 -16.36 14.38 20.08
CA LEU A 93 -17.52 14.09 20.96
C LEU A 93 -18.54 13.19 20.30
N GLU A 94 -18.74 13.36 18.99
CA GLU A 94 -19.64 12.53 18.20
C GLU A 94 -18.92 11.94 16.97
N ILE A 95 -19.21 10.70 16.65
CA ILE A 95 -18.74 10.01 15.46
C ILE A 95 -19.99 9.52 14.74
N HIS A 96 -20.21 10.00 13.51
CA HIS A 96 -21.33 9.55 12.71
C HIS A 96 -20.84 8.51 11.69
N VAL A 97 -21.54 7.39 11.63
CA VAL A 97 -21.24 6.25 10.76
C VAL A 97 -22.45 5.88 9.91
N PRO A 98 -22.27 5.35 8.70
CA PRO A 98 -23.36 5.01 7.79
C PRO A 98 -24.01 3.66 8.10
N VAL A 99 -23.37 2.85 8.93
CA VAL A 99 -23.80 1.48 9.28
C VAL A 99 -23.61 1.27 10.77
N ASP A 100 -24.59 0.65 11.41
CA ASP A 100 -24.46 0.16 12.78
C ASP A 100 -23.61 -1.11 12.83
N PHE A 101 -22.87 -1.36 13.92
CA PHE A 101 -21.98 -2.50 14.07
C PHE A 101 -22.01 -3.06 15.50
N GLU A 102 -21.76 -4.36 15.62
CA GLU A 102 -21.99 -5.13 16.83
C GLU A 102 -21.25 -4.58 18.06
N ASP A 103 -19.99 -4.19 17.90
CA ASP A 103 -19.12 -3.69 18.98
C ASP A 103 -19.17 -2.17 19.19
N ARG A 104 -20.17 -1.47 18.64
CA ARG A 104 -20.28 -0.01 18.73
C ARG A 104 -20.25 0.50 20.18
N GLU A 105 -21.00 -0.13 21.08
CA GLU A 105 -21.04 0.28 22.49
C GLU A 105 -19.69 0.06 23.19
N THR A 106 -18.99 -1.00 22.85
CA THR A 106 -17.65 -1.31 23.37
C THR A 106 -16.65 -0.27 22.90
N LEU A 107 -16.69 0.10 21.62
CA LEU A 107 -15.87 1.16 21.05
C LEU A 107 -16.19 2.52 21.70
N GLU A 108 -17.47 2.85 21.89
CA GLU A 108 -17.91 4.09 22.54
C GLU A 108 -17.37 4.21 23.98
N LYS A 109 -17.37 3.13 24.76
CA LYS A 109 -16.78 3.08 26.09
C LYS A 109 -15.27 3.32 26.05
N LEU A 110 -14.55 2.60 25.19
CA LEU A 110 -13.11 2.71 25.01
C LEU A 110 -12.70 4.17 24.65
N LEU A 111 -13.43 4.75 23.69
CA LEU A 111 -13.16 6.12 23.25
C LEU A 111 -13.50 7.17 24.35
N THR A 112 -14.54 6.92 25.13
CA THR A 112 -14.93 7.74 26.27
C THR A 112 -13.84 7.74 27.35
N GLU A 113 -13.32 6.55 27.69
CA GLU A 113 -12.19 6.42 28.64
C GLU A 113 -10.95 7.16 28.15
N ARG A 114 -10.61 6.95 26.88
CA ARG A 114 -9.42 7.61 26.27
C ARG A 114 -9.53 9.11 26.21
N ARG A 115 -10.72 9.64 25.91
CA ARG A 115 -10.97 11.09 25.84
C ARG A 115 -11.12 11.75 27.23
N GLY A 116 -11.55 10.99 28.24
CA GLY A 116 -11.96 11.52 29.54
C GLY A 116 -13.30 12.26 29.52
N ARG A 117 -14.06 12.18 28.42
CA ARG A 117 -15.42 12.74 28.26
C ARG A 117 -16.24 11.79 27.40
N ARG A 118 -17.56 11.79 27.62
CA ARG A 118 -18.48 10.94 26.89
C ARG A 118 -18.39 11.14 25.38
N VAL A 119 -18.18 10.08 24.65
CA VAL A 119 -18.15 10.00 23.19
C VAL A 119 -19.38 9.24 22.72
N HIS A 120 -19.98 9.68 21.63
CA HIS A 120 -21.12 8.99 21.02
C HIS A 120 -20.80 8.53 19.62
N VAL A 121 -20.97 7.27 19.33
CA VAL A 121 -20.92 6.68 17.99
C VAL A 121 -22.34 6.48 17.49
N LEU A 122 -22.76 7.19 16.45
CA LEU A 122 -24.14 7.29 16.02
C LEU A 122 -24.29 6.85 14.56
N ASP A 123 -25.36 6.13 14.28
CA ASP A 123 -25.88 5.88 12.93
C ASP A 123 -27.14 6.72 12.71
N PRO A 124 -27.04 7.96 12.21
CA PRO A 124 -28.17 8.86 12.06
C PRO A 124 -29.13 8.39 10.98
N LYS A 125 -30.41 8.16 11.34
CA LYS A 125 -31.44 7.71 10.40
C LYS A 125 -32.32 8.85 9.86
N ARG A 126 -32.30 10.06 10.47
CA ARG A 126 -33.16 11.18 10.10
C ARG A 126 -32.59 12.55 10.54
N GLY A 127 -33.10 13.62 9.94
CA GLY A 127 -32.74 15.00 10.26
C GLY A 127 -31.36 15.41 9.79
N LYS A 128 -30.89 16.59 10.24
CA LYS A 128 -29.65 17.23 9.78
C LYS A 128 -28.41 16.32 9.86
N LYS A 129 -28.28 15.46 10.87
CA LYS A 129 -27.18 14.51 10.99
C LYS A 129 -27.18 13.50 9.85
N ARG A 130 -28.35 13.03 9.43
CA ARG A 130 -28.50 12.11 8.28
C ARG A 130 -28.16 12.83 6.96
N GLU A 131 -28.64 14.06 6.77
CA GLU A 131 -28.33 14.86 5.58
C GLU A 131 -26.81 15.07 5.41
N MET A 132 -26.10 15.33 6.52
CA MET A 132 -24.65 15.45 6.50
C MET A 132 -23.96 14.14 6.17
N LEU A 133 -24.43 13.03 6.73
CA LEU A 133 -23.91 11.71 6.43
C LEU A 133 -24.09 11.39 4.93
N GLU A 134 -25.27 11.64 4.37
CA GLU A 134 -25.54 11.49 2.93
C GLU A 134 -24.66 12.37 2.04
N LEU A 135 -24.31 13.56 2.51
CA LEU A 135 -23.34 14.41 1.81
C LEU A 135 -21.96 13.73 1.78
N VAL A 136 -21.50 13.17 2.88
CA VAL A 136 -20.21 12.47 2.93
C VAL A 136 -20.24 11.20 2.08
N GLU A 137 -21.34 10.44 2.10
CA GLU A 137 -21.56 9.26 1.24
C GLU A 137 -21.50 9.64 -0.25
N ARG A 138 -22.17 10.75 -0.66
CA ARG A 138 -22.09 11.27 -2.04
C ARG A 138 -20.66 11.67 -2.43
N ASN A 139 -19.94 12.32 -1.52
CA ASN A 139 -18.55 12.66 -1.75
C ASN A 139 -17.65 11.41 -1.85
N SER A 140 -17.92 10.37 -1.05
CA SER A 140 -17.23 9.08 -1.17
C SER A 140 -17.44 8.46 -2.54
N LYS A 141 -18.65 8.55 -3.10
CA LYS A 141 -18.93 8.09 -4.47
C LYS A 141 -18.16 8.89 -5.52
N ILE A 142 -18.11 10.22 -5.38
CA ILE A 142 -17.33 11.08 -6.28
C ILE A 142 -15.85 10.70 -6.25
N SER A 143 -15.27 10.54 -5.05
CA SER A 143 -13.88 10.10 -4.91
C SER A 143 -13.65 8.68 -5.43
N PHE A 144 -14.61 7.78 -5.23
CA PHE A 144 -14.59 6.45 -5.82
C PHE A 144 -14.55 6.51 -7.34
N ASP A 145 -15.48 7.26 -7.93
CA ASP A 145 -15.55 7.41 -9.38
C ASP A 145 -14.28 8.09 -9.92
N GLN A 146 -13.75 9.09 -9.24
CA GLN A 146 -12.47 9.71 -9.58
C GLN A 146 -11.31 8.72 -9.49
N ARG A 147 -11.22 7.92 -8.43
CA ARG A 147 -10.13 6.97 -8.20
C ARG A 147 -10.21 5.75 -9.11
N PHE A 148 -11.39 5.16 -9.24
CA PHE A 148 -11.57 3.84 -9.84
C PHE A 148 -12.22 3.86 -11.22
N LYS A 149 -12.96 4.93 -11.59
CA LYS A 149 -13.64 5.05 -12.88
C LYS A 149 -13.06 6.15 -13.77
N THR A 150 -12.78 7.33 -13.20
CA THR A 150 -12.29 8.49 -13.98
C THR A 150 -10.78 8.46 -14.16
N LEU A 151 -10.03 7.79 -13.25
CA LEU A 151 -8.59 7.52 -13.40
C LEU A 151 -8.30 6.19 -14.15
N GLN A 152 -9.33 5.51 -14.66
CA GLN A 152 -9.20 4.66 -15.82
C GLN A 152 -9.72 5.46 -17.04
N PRO A 153 -9.00 6.45 -17.56
CA PRO A 153 -9.17 6.80 -18.94
C PRO A 153 -8.99 5.47 -19.66
N ASN A 154 -9.79 5.23 -20.69
CA ASN A 154 -9.72 4.04 -21.51
C ASN A 154 -8.26 3.58 -21.55
N SER A 155 -7.94 2.50 -20.85
CA SER A 155 -6.53 2.11 -20.59
C SER A 155 -5.75 1.98 -21.90
N GLU A 156 -6.47 1.70 -23.00
CA GLU A 156 -5.99 1.74 -24.35
C GLU A 156 -5.46 3.12 -24.76
N ILE A 157 -6.20 4.20 -24.48
CA ILE A 157 -5.77 5.58 -24.84
C ILE A 157 -4.49 5.96 -24.10
N VAL A 158 -4.39 5.58 -22.81
CA VAL A 158 -3.19 5.86 -22.00
C VAL A 158 -1.99 5.05 -22.48
N LEU A 159 -2.21 3.78 -22.83
CA LEU A 159 -1.16 2.93 -23.38
C LEU A 159 -0.76 3.35 -24.79
N GLN A 160 -1.70 3.89 -25.58
CA GLN A 160 -1.41 4.47 -26.90
C GLN A 160 -0.60 5.76 -26.75
N GLU A 161 -0.98 6.66 -25.84
CA GLU A 161 -0.17 7.84 -25.51
C GLU A 161 1.26 7.45 -25.06
N LEU A 162 1.37 6.41 -24.23
CA LEU A 162 2.66 5.87 -23.78
C LEU A 162 3.46 5.29 -24.95
N GLN A 163 2.83 4.59 -25.87
CA GLN A 163 3.44 4.07 -27.09
C GLN A 163 4.01 5.21 -27.95
N GLU A 164 3.23 6.27 -28.15
CA GLU A 164 3.65 7.44 -28.94
C GLU A 164 4.82 8.19 -28.28
N ILE A 165 4.72 8.46 -26.95
CA ILE A 165 5.78 9.19 -26.21
C ILE A 165 7.11 8.42 -26.23
N LEU A 166 7.07 7.11 -26.07
CA LEU A 166 8.26 6.24 -26.05
C LEU A 166 8.66 5.73 -27.43
N GLU A 167 7.88 6.04 -28.48
CA GLU A 167 8.07 5.54 -29.86
C GLU A 167 8.22 4.01 -29.92
N LEU A 168 7.31 3.31 -29.21
CA LEU A 168 7.36 1.84 -29.14
C LEU A 168 6.88 1.20 -30.44
N ALA A 169 7.63 0.20 -30.91
CA ALA A 169 7.24 -0.58 -32.10
C ALA A 169 5.94 -1.39 -31.89
N HIS A 170 5.68 -1.78 -30.66
CA HIS A 170 4.50 -2.60 -30.30
C HIS A 170 3.68 -1.93 -29.19
N PHE A 171 2.37 -2.14 -29.24
CA PHE A 171 1.46 -1.67 -28.21
C PHE A 171 1.81 -2.30 -26.84
N PRO A 172 2.06 -1.49 -25.77
CA PRO A 172 2.57 -1.97 -24.51
C PRO A 172 1.44 -2.56 -23.64
N SER A 173 0.79 -3.63 -24.06
CA SER A 173 -0.27 -4.30 -23.31
C SER A 173 0.25 -4.91 -22.02
N ARG A 174 1.52 -5.37 -22.00
CA ARG A 174 2.19 -5.88 -20.82
C ARG A 174 3.45 -5.08 -20.52
N ILE A 175 3.51 -4.56 -19.31
CA ILE A 175 4.62 -3.75 -18.80
C ILE A 175 5.13 -4.41 -17.51
N GLU A 176 6.43 -4.59 -17.39
CA GLU A 176 7.07 -5.01 -16.14
C GLU A 176 7.96 -3.87 -15.59
N SER A 177 8.08 -3.77 -14.28
CA SER A 177 8.92 -2.75 -13.65
C SER A 177 9.76 -3.35 -12.53
N PHE A 178 11.02 -2.91 -12.44
CA PHE A 178 12.03 -3.41 -11.52
C PHE A 178 12.55 -2.29 -10.63
N ASP A 179 12.69 -2.56 -9.33
CA ASP A 179 13.40 -1.72 -8.35
C ASP A 179 14.33 -2.57 -7.51
N ILE A 180 15.54 -2.05 -7.26
CA ILE A 180 16.50 -2.64 -6.33
C ILE A 180 16.48 -1.85 -5.03
N SER A 181 16.20 -2.53 -3.94
CA SER A 181 16.23 -1.94 -2.62
C SER A 181 17.37 -2.53 -1.79
N ASN A 182 18.26 -1.64 -1.32
CA ASN A 182 19.41 -1.96 -0.46
C ASN A 182 19.13 -1.45 0.94
N ILE A 183 19.30 -2.29 1.95
CA ILE A 183 19.34 -1.84 3.35
C ILE A 183 20.70 -2.16 3.92
N GLN A 184 21.31 -1.17 4.56
CA GLN A 184 22.64 -1.27 5.19
C GLN A 184 22.87 -2.62 5.91
N GLY A 185 23.80 -3.42 5.38
CA GLY A 185 24.25 -4.68 5.97
C GLY A 185 23.37 -5.91 5.77
N SER A 186 22.38 -5.89 4.85
CA SER A 186 21.56 -7.05 4.53
C SER A 186 21.45 -7.29 3.03
N ASP A 187 21.01 -8.48 2.64
CA ASP A 187 20.85 -8.89 1.26
C ASP A 187 20.05 -7.91 0.40
N ASN A 188 20.53 -7.64 -0.79
CA ASN A 188 19.84 -6.85 -1.81
C ASN A 188 18.57 -7.58 -2.26
N VAL A 189 17.51 -6.84 -2.48
CA VAL A 189 16.22 -7.37 -2.94
C VAL A 189 15.76 -6.61 -4.17
N ALA A 190 15.30 -7.36 -5.18
CA ALA A 190 14.58 -6.80 -6.31
C ALA A 190 13.07 -6.98 -6.14
N GLY A 191 12.32 -5.89 -6.28
CA GLY A 191 10.86 -5.90 -6.45
C GLY A 191 10.51 -5.86 -7.93
N ILE A 192 9.55 -6.71 -8.35
CA ILE A 192 9.06 -6.77 -9.73
C ILE A 192 7.55 -6.67 -9.71
N VAL A 193 7.00 -5.71 -10.41
CA VAL A 193 5.57 -5.59 -10.63
C VAL A 193 5.22 -5.81 -12.09
N VAL A 194 4.00 -6.24 -12.34
CA VAL A 194 3.46 -6.52 -13.65
C VAL A 194 2.18 -5.71 -13.84
N PHE A 195 2.13 -4.95 -14.91
CA PHE A 195 0.95 -4.29 -15.41
C PHE A 195 0.53 -4.98 -16.70
N ASP A 196 -0.71 -5.41 -16.79
CA ASP A 196 -1.19 -6.26 -17.87
C ASP A 196 -2.60 -5.81 -18.27
N ASN A 197 -2.79 -5.52 -19.57
CA ASN A 197 -4.07 -5.10 -20.13
C ASN A 197 -4.79 -3.99 -19.33
N GLY A 198 -4.05 -2.95 -18.97
CA GLY A 198 -4.61 -1.79 -18.27
C GLY A 198 -4.73 -1.92 -16.76
N LYS A 199 -4.24 -3.00 -16.14
CA LYS A 199 -4.35 -3.24 -14.69
C LYS A 199 -3.08 -3.82 -14.08
N MET A 200 -2.85 -3.52 -12.80
CA MET A 200 -1.80 -4.18 -12.02
C MET A 200 -2.13 -5.67 -11.82
N ASN A 201 -1.27 -6.55 -12.31
CA ASN A 201 -1.42 -8.00 -12.16
C ASN A 201 -0.61 -8.50 -10.97
N ARG A 202 -1.17 -8.36 -9.75
CA ARG A 202 -0.49 -8.69 -8.50
C ARG A 202 -0.15 -10.18 -8.37
N THR A 203 -0.82 -11.06 -9.06
CA THR A 203 -0.54 -12.51 -9.03
C THR A 203 0.80 -12.83 -9.67
N GLU A 204 1.30 -11.96 -10.54
CA GLU A 204 2.58 -12.11 -11.22
C GLU A 204 3.71 -11.27 -10.62
N TYR A 205 3.47 -10.52 -9.54
CA TYR A 205 4.52 -9.82 -8.81
C TYR A 205 5.54 -10.81 -8.28
N ARG A 206 6.80 -10.44 -8.34
CA ARG A 206 7.90 -11.25 -7.80
C ARG A 206 8.83 -10.41 -6.96
N ARG A 207 9.50 -11.10 -6.06
CA ARG A 207 10.52 -10.53 -5.19
C ARG A 207 11.70 -11.47 -5.22
N PHE A 208 12.85 -10.96 -5.60
CA PHE A 208 14.08 -11.75 -5.67
C PHE A 208 15.06 -11.30 -4.61
N ILE A 209 15.56 -12.25 -3.86
CA ILE A 209 16.76 -12.07 -3.07
C ILE A 209 17.93 -12.20 -4.04
N ILE A 210 18.78 -11.21 -4.10
CA ILE A 210 20.02 -11.24 -4.85
C ILE A 210 20.99 -12.17 -4.16
N LYS A 211 21.62 -13.08 -4.89
CA LYS A 211 22.42 -14.18 -4.33
C LYS A 211 23.90 -14.10 -4.67
N THR A 212 24.23 -13.50 -5.82
CA THR A 212 25.59 -13.51 -6.37
C THR A 212 26.36 -12.21 -6.14
N VAL A 213 25.68 -11.19 -5.58
CA VAL A 213 26.25 -9.85 -5.40
C VAL A 213 26.51 -9.60 -3.91
N GLU A 214 27.75 -9.39 -3.55
CA GLU A 214 28.13 -8.97 -2.20
C GLU A 214 28.20 -7.45 -2.11
N GLY A 215 27.62 -6.89 -1.04
CA GLY A 215 27.61 -5.45 -0.80
C GLY A 215 26.57 -4.65 -1.62
N ALA A 216 26.71 -3.33 -1.62
CA ALA A 216 25.75 -2.41 -2.24
C ALA A 216 26.13 -2.16 -3.72
N ASN A 217 25.94 -3.15 -4.57
CA ASN A 217 26.14 -3.01 -6.01
C ASN A 217 24.81 -3.16 -6.74
N ASP A 218 24.13 -2.02 -6.94
CA ASP A 218 22.81 -1.97 -7.56
C ASP A 218 22.82 -2.40 -9.03
N PHE A 219 23.93 -2.20 -9.75
CA PHE A 219 24.04 -2.60 -11.15
C PHE A 219 24.09 -4.10 -11.31
N ALA A 220 24.96 -4.77 -10.56
CA ALA A 220 25.03 -6.22 -10.57
C ALA A 220 23.74 -6.86 -10.04
N SER A 221 23.11 -6.25 -9.04
CA SER A 221 21.84 -6.70 -8.48
C SER A 221 20.69 -6.59 -9.49
N MET A 222 20.64 -5.50 -10.28
CA MET A 222 19.67 -5.31 -11.36
C MET A 222 19.87 -6.36 -12.46
N ASN A 223 21.13 -6.56 -12.88
CA ASN A 223 21.44 -7.57 -13.88
C ASN A 223 20.97 -8.97 -13.44
N GLU A 224 21.30 -9.41 -12.20
CA GLU A 224 20.89 -10.70 -11.69
C GLU A 224 19.35 -10.84 -11.64
N ALA A 225 18.66 -9.80 -11.20
CA ALA A 225 17.20 -9.81 -11.08
C ALA A 225 16.51 -9.97 -12.44
N VAL A 226 16.91 -9.15 -13.42
CA VAL A 226 16.38 -9.16 -14.78
C VAL A 226 16.71 -10.49 -15.47
N PHE A 227 17.98 -10.94 -15.39
CA PHE A 227 18.39 -12.21 -15.97
C PHE A 227 17.56 -13.39 -15.44
N ARG A 228 17.43 -13.51 -14.13
CA ARG A 228 16.68 -14.61 -13.50
C ARG A 228 15.19 -14.56 -13.80
N ARG A 229 14.60 -13.36 -13.90
CA ARG A 229 13.20 -13.17 -14.24
C ARG A 229 12.93 -13.73 -15.63
N TYR A 230 13.66 -13.28 -16.63
CA TYR A 230 13.39 -13.63 -18.03
C TYR A 230 13.85 -15.04 -18.39
N LYS A 231 14.97 -15.52 -17.86
CA LYS A 231 15.35 -16.93 -17.98
C LYS A 231 14.24 -17.88 -17.49
N ARG A 232 13.59 -17.51 -16.38
CA ARG A 232 12.46 -18.29 -15.86
C ARG A 232 11.20 -18.16 -16.72
N GLN A 233 10.87 -16.96 -17.20
CA GLN A 233 9.70 -16.76 -18.05
C GLN A 233 9.82 -17.54 -19.37
N LEU A 234 11.00 -17.52 -19.98
CA LEU A 234 11.29 -18.32 -21.17
C LEU A 234 11.15 -19.82 -20.91
N ALA A 235 11.71 -20.32 -19.80
CA ALA A 235 11.62 -21.73 -19.42
C ALA A 235 10.17 -22.18 -19.09
N GLU A 236 9.33 -21.27 -18.61
CA GLU A 236 7.92 -21.52 -18.29
C GLU A 236 6.96 -21.12 -19.42
N GLU A 237 7.48 -20.72 -20.59
CA GLU A 237 6.72 -20.25 -21.77
C GLU A 237 5.68 -19.17 -21.43
N LYS A 238 6.03 -18.27 -20.49
CA LYS A 238 5.15 -17.18 -20.05
C LYS A 238 5.21 -15.98 -20.99
N PRO A 239 4.11 -15.19 -21.07
CA PRO A 239 4.08 -13.97 -21.87
C PRO A 239 5.20 -13.02 -21.48
N LEU A 240 5.93 -12.49 -22.47
CA LEU A 240 6.95 -11.47 -22.30
C LEU A 240 6.33 -10.07 -22.39
N PRO A 241 6.89 -9.05 -21.70
CA PRO A 241 6.43 -7.68 -21.81
C PRO A 241 6.89 -7.02 -23.10
N GLN A 242 6.17 -5.99 -23.54
CA GLN A 242 6.61 -5.11 -24.64
C GLN A 242 7.47 -3.95 -24.10
N LEU A 243 7.35 -3.64 -22.81
CA LEU A 243 8.03 -2.53 -22.17
C LEU A 243 8.48 -2.93 -20.76
N VAL A 244 9.71 -2.56 -20.41
CA VAL A 244 10.26 -2.76 -19.07
C VAL A 244 10.74 -1.43 -18.50
N PHE A 245 10.24 -1.06 -17.32
CA PHE A 245 10.72 0.06 -16.55
C PHE A 245 11.80 -0.37 -15.55
N ILE A 246 12.87 0.40 -15.46
CA ILE A 246 13.95 0.23 -14.48
C ILE A 246 13.94 1.47 -13.58
N ASP A 247 13.65 1.32 -12.30
CA ASP A 247 13.68 2.42 -11.32
C ASP A 247 15.13 2.80 -11.01
N GLY A 248 15.74 3.54 -11.96
CA GLY A 248 17.13 3.93 -11.88
C GLY A 248 17.65 4.66 -13.10
N GLY A 249 18.90 5.12 -13.00
CA GLY A 249 19.59 5.86 -14.06
C GLY A 249 20.33 4.97 -15.07
N LYS A 250 21.17 5.61 -15.90
CA LYS A 250 21.91 4.99 -17.02
C LYS A 250 22.64 3.70 -16.64
N GLY A 251 23.26 3.63 -15.45
CA GLY A 251 24.02 2.43 -15.04
C GLY A 251 23.14 1.20 -14.77
N GLN A 252 21.99 1.38 -14.10
CA GLN A 252 21.02 0.29 -13.86
C GLN A 252 20.33 -0.12 -15.16
N LEU A 253 20.02 0.85 -16.03
CA LEU A 253 19.45 0.60 -17.36
C LEU A 253 20.40 -0.25 -18.22
N SER A 254 21.69 0.10 -18.27
CA SER A 254 22.71 -0.66 -19.00
C SER A 254 22.91 -2.07 -18.44
N ALA A 255 22.85 -2.22 -17.12
CA ALA A 255 22.95 -3.54 -16.47
C ALA A 255 21.74 -4.44 -16.80
N ALA A 256 20.52 -3.86 -16.82
CA ALA A 256 19.32 -4.56 -17.27
C ALA A 256 19.43 -4.97 -18.75
N ALA A 257 19.90 -4.09 -19.61
CA ALA A 257 20.08 -4.38 -21.03
C ALA A 257 21.09 -5.51 -21.27
N ALA A 258 22.17 -5.59 -20.51
CA ALA A 258 23.09 -6.72 -20.57
C ALA A 258 22.38 -8.05 -20.23
N ALA A 259 21.54 -8.07 -19.18
CA ALA A 259 20.77 -9.25 -18.81
C ALA A 259 19.72 -9.66 -19.85
N MET A 260 19.14 -8.67 -20.58
CA MET A 260 18.22 -8.96 -21.68
C MET A 260 18.96 -9.59 -22.86
N ARG A 261 20.14 -9.10 -23.22
CA ARG A 261 20.99 -9.72 -24.24
C ARG A 261 21.36 -11.17 -23.92
N ASP A 262 21.72 -11.42 -22.65
CA ASP A 262 22.07 -12.77 -22.18
C ASP A 262 20.89 -13.76 -22.25
N ASN A 263 19.67 -13.26 -22.50
CA ASN A 263 18.44 -14.03 -22.69
C ASN A 263 17.86 -13.91 -24.13
N ASP A 264 18.57 -13.32 -25.07
CA ASP A 264 18.14 -13.08 -26.47
C ASP A 264 16.83 -12.25 -26.56
N LEU A 265 16.70 -11.22 -25.70
CA LEU A 265 15.46 -10.40 -25.56
C LEU A 265 15.70 -8.92 -25.84
N GLU A 266 16.66 -8.56 -26.70
CA GLU A 266 16.99 -7.16 -27.03
C GLU A 266 15.86 -6.40 -27.73
N ALA A 267 14.88 -7.11 -28.29
CA ALA A 267 13.71 -6.50 -28.92
C ALA A 267 12.75 -5.85 -27.93
N ILE A 268 12.85 -6.15 -26.64
CA ILE A 268 12.01 -5.55 -25.59
C ILE A 268 12.58 -4.19 -25.22
N THR A 269 11.73 -3.16 -25.28
CA THR A 269 12.12 -1.80 -24.94
C THR A 269 12.38 -1.65 -23.44
N LEU A 270 13.54 -1.12 -23.07
CA LEU A 270 13.92 -0.79 -21.69
C LEU A 270 13.91 0.70 -21.47
N VAL A 271 13.33 1.16 -20.36
CA VAL A 271 13.24 2.58 -20.01
C VAL A 271 13.63 2.78 -18.55
N GLY A 272 14.64 3.61 -18.32
CA GLY A 272 15.08 4.04 -16.99
C GLY A 272 14.23 5.19 -16.47
N LEU A 273 13.77 5.09 -15.23
CA LEU A 273 13.02 6.13 -14.51
C LEU A 273 14.01 6.93 -13.66
N VAL A 274 14.47 8.08 -14.16
CA VAL A 274 15.52 8.87 -13.50
C VAL A 274 14.91 9.80 -12.46
N LYS A 275 15.51 9.81 -11.26
CA LYS A 275 15.11 10.66 -10.14
C LYS A 275 15.90 11.97 -10.13
N PRO A 276 15.27 13.10 -9.75
CA PRO A 276 16.01 14.34 -9.55
C PRO A 276 16.91 14.21 -8.30
N PRO A 277 18.03 14.92 -8.27
CA PRO A 277 18.91 14.93 -7.11
C PRO A 277 18.15 15.33 -5.84
N LYS A 278 18.31 14.57 -4.75
CA LYS A 278 17.68 14.80 -3.42
C LYS A 278 16.15 14.63 -3.34
N ARG A 279 15.46 14.19 -4.40
CA ARG A 279 14.01 13.92 -4.38
C ARG A 279 13.71 12.50 -4.85
N HIS A 280 13.65 11.56 -3.92
CA HIS A 280 13.53 10.13 -4.23
C HIS A 280 12.14 9.70 -4.72
N ASN A 281 11.12 10.54 -4.55
CA ASN A 281 9.73 10.21 -4.87
C ASN A 281 9.22 10.85 -6.18
N GLU A 282 10.09 11.46 -6.97
CA GLU A 282 9.74 12.11 -8.23
C GLU A 282 10.52 11.47 -9.39
N ILE A 283 9.94 11.49 -10.59
CA ILE A 283 10.63 11.15 -11.84
C ILE A 283 10.97 12.47 -12.52
N SER A 284 12.24 12.69 -12.88
CA SER A 284 12.66 13.90 -13.60
C SER A 284 12.53 13.73 -15.11
N HIS A 285 12.97 12.59 -15.64
CA HIS A 285 12.93 12.27 -17.05
C HIS A 285 13.06 10.76 -17.27
N LEU A 286 12.78 10.30 -18.48
CA LEU A 286 13.01 8.92 -18.89
C LEU A 286 14.24 8.81 -19.78
N LEU A 287 14.93 7.67 -19.63
CA LEU A 287 16.01 7.26 -20.53
C LEU A 287 15.59 6.00 -21.26
N VAL A 288 15.42 6.07 -22.57
CA VAL A 288 15.20 4.87 -23.40
C VAL A 288 16.56 4.27 -23.74
N TYR A 289 16.72 2.96 -23.48
CA TYR A 289 17.98 2.27 -23.81
C TYR A 289 18.27 2.35 -25.32
N GLY A 290 19.50 2.71 -25.66
CA GLY A 290 19.93 2.99 -27.04
C GLY A 290 19.63 4.40 -27.54
N ARG A 291 18.98 5.26 -26.74
CA ARG A 291 18.70 6.69 -27.03
C ARG A 291 18.93 7.57 -25.79
N GLU A 292 19.92 7.23 -24.96
CA GLU A 292 20.15 7.89 -23.67
C GLU A 292 20.58 9.34 -23.79
N ASP A 293 21.03 9.76 -24.95
CA ASP A 293 21.42 11.18 -25.25
C ASP A 293 20.19 12.07 -25.53
N SER A 294 19.00 11.48 -25.63
CA SER A 294 17.74 12.19 -25.86
C SER A 294 16.76 11.85 -24.74
N PRO A 295 16.96 12.36 -23.51
CA PRO A 295 16.05 12.10 -22.39
C PRO A 295 14.66 12.67 -22.68
N ILE A 296 13.63 11.90 -22.34
CA ILE A 296 12.23 12.31 -22.52
C ILE A 296 11.77 13.04 -21.27
N GLU A 297 11.45 14.33 -21.42
CA GLU A 297 10.82 15.13 -20.37
C GLU A 297 9.30 15.00 -20.44
N PHE A 298 8.66 15.10 -19.28
CA PHE A 298 7.22 14.87 -19.19
C PHE A 298 6.38 16.12 -19.07
N ASN A 299 5.20 16.04 -19.64
CA ASN A 299 4.07 16.79 -19.13
C ASN A 299 3.52 16.07 -17.87
N LEU A 300 3.74 16.64 -16.68
CA LEU A 300 3.28 16.11 -15.39
C LEU A 300 1.75 15.88 -15.31
N LYS A 301 0.98 16.46 -16.25
CA LYS A 301 -0.48 16.33 -16.33
C LYS A 301 -0.90 15.19 -17.26
N SER A 302 0.03 14.58 -18.00
CA SER A 302 -0.24 13.50 -18.93
C SER A 302 -0.80 12.26 -18.19
N PRO A 303 -1.84 11.60 -18.71
CA PRO A 303 -2.31 10.31 -18.22
C PRO A 303 -1.23 9.23 -18.25
N ALA A 304 -0.40 9.18 -19.31
CA ALA A 304 0.71 8.25 -19.44
C ALA A 304 1.75 8.46 -18.33
N PHE A 305 2.07 9.71 -17.97
CA PHE A 305 2.96 9.99 -16.85
C PHE A 305 2.42 9.47 -15.52
N ARG A 306 1.12 9.66 -15.25
CA ARG A 306 0.49 9.13 -14.04
C ARG A 306 0.55 7.61 -13.97
N LEU A 307 0.38 6.93 -15.10
CA LEU A 307 0.52 5.49 -15.18
C LEU A 307 1.95 5.05 -14.83
N ILE A 308 2.97 5.70 -15.42
CA ILE A 308 4.37 5.41 -15.10
C ILE A 308 4.64 5.62 -13.61
N GLN A 309 4.17 6.73 -13.05
CA GLN A 309 4.34 7.04 -11.63
C GLN A 309 3.65 5.99 -10.74
N GLN A 310 2.44 5.56 -11.10
CA GLN A 310 1.72 4.50 -10.39
C GLN A 310 2.47 3.16 -10.44
N ILE A 311 2.98 2.77 -11.60
CA ILE A 311 3.78 1.54 -11.76
C ILE A 311 5.05 1.62 -10.90
N ARG A 312 5.78 2.75 -10.93
CA ARG A 312 6.97 2.98 -10.12
C ARG A 312 6.68 2.87 -8.63
N ASP A 313 5.64 3.57 -8.15
CA ASP A 313 5.30 3.62 -6.73
C ASP A 313 4.93 2.21 -6.20
N GLU A 314 4.22 1.42 -7.01
CA GLU A 314 3.88 0.04 -6.66
C GLU A 314 5.13 -0.86 -6.68
N THR A 315 6.09 -0.62 -7.60
CA THR A 315 7.37 -1.35 -7.65
C THR A 315 8.19 -1.08 -6.40
N HIS A 316 8.34 0.19 -6.06
CA HIS A 316 9.08 0.64 -4.88
C HIS A 316 8.46 0.10 -3.58
N LYS A 317 7.14 0.19 -3.44
CA LYS A 317 6.39 -0.40 -2.33
C LYS A 317 6.62 -1.91 -2.22
N THR A 318 6.59 -2.63 -3.34
CA THR A 318 6.80 -4.08 -3.39
C THR A 318 8.19 -4.48 -2.90
N ALA A 319 9.22 -3.70 -3.24
CA ALA A 319 10.58 -3.92 -2.77
C ALA A 319 10.71 -3.62 -1.26
N ILE A 320 10.19 -2.50 -0.78
CA ILE A 320 10.26 -2.08 0.64
C ILE A 320 9.49 -3.03 1.56
N GLU A 321 8.27 -3.43 1.23
CA GLU A 321 7.46 -4.34 2.06
C GLU A 321 8.14 -5.69 2.30
N PHE A 322 8.87 -6.17 1.31
CA PHE A 322 9.61 -7.42 1.45
C PHE A 322 10.78 -7.27 2.42
N HIS A 323 11.50 -6.16 2.36
CA HIS A 323 12.55 -5.83 3.32
C HIS A 323 12.02 -5.76 4.74
N ARG A 324 10.89 -5.07 4.94
CA ARG A 324 10.26 -4.94 6.25
C ARG A 324 9.88 -6.30 6.84
N LYS A 325 9.17 -7.12 6.08
CA LYS A 325 8.80 -8.49 6.51
C LYS A 325 10.03 -9.37 6.82
N ARG A 326 11.10 -9.21 6.06
CA ARG A 326 12.33 -9.96 6.26
C ARG A 326 13.12 -9.48 7.48
N ARG A 327 13.17 -8.16 7.71
CA ARG A 327 13.75 -7.56 8.90
C ARG A 327 13.01 -8.01 10.15
N GLU A 328 11.69 -7.91 10.16
CA GLU A 328 10.86 -8.45 11.24
C GLU A 328 11.18 -9.93 11.50
N LYS A 329 11.22 -10.74 10.46
CA LYS A 329 11.57 -12.18 10.61
C LYS A 329 12.99 -12.41 11.15
N ARG A 330 13.97 -11.60 10.76
CA ARG A 330 15.35 -11.72 11.21
C ARG A 330 15.53 -11.22 12.63
N ASP A 331 14.99 -10.06 12.95
CA ASP A 331 15.08 -9.45 14.27
C ASP A 331 14.41 -10.35 15.31
N PHE A 332 13.22 -10.87 15.01
CA PHE A 332 12.53 -11.86 15.82
C PHE A 332 13.25 -13.21 15.89
N THR A 333 13.97 -13.60 14.85
CA THR A 333 14.75 -14.86 14.83
C THR A 333 15.99 -14.74 15.71
N SER A 334 16.62 -13.56 15.71
CA SER A 334 17.74 -13.21 16.61
C SER A 334 17.27 -13.15 18.06
N GLU A 335 16.07 -12.66 18.30
CA GLU A 335 15.45 -12.52 19.62
C GLU A 335 15.21 -13.86 20.32
N LEU A 336 14.70 -14.86 19.58
CA LEU A 336 14.56 -16.22 20.13
C LEU A 336 15.90 -16.84 20.50
N THR A 337 16.96 -16.61 19.72
CA THR A 337 18.30 -17.14 20.03
C THR A 337 19.01 -16.42 21.17
N ALA A 338 18.56 -15.19 21.51
CA ALA A 338 19.03 -14.45 22.69
C ALA A 338 18.51 -15.04 24.02
N ILE A 339 17.45 -15.87 23.95
CA ILE A 339 16.88 -16.50 25.16
C ILE A 339 17.77 -17.69 25.58
N PRO A 340 18.27 -17.70 26.82
CA PRO A 340 19.11 -18.82 27.32
C PRO A 340 18.42 -20.17 27.16
N GLY A 341 19.09 -21.09 26.48
CA GLY A 341 18.59 -22.45 26.21
C GLY A 341 17.82 -22.57 24.88
N VAL A 342 17.65 -21.52 24.10
CA VAL A 342 17.07 -21.57 22.74
C VAL A 342 18.20 -21.50 21.71
N GLY A 343 18.79 -22.63 21.37
CA GLY A 343 19.72 -22.75 20.24
C GLY A 343 18.98 -22.98 18.91
N GLU A 344 19.72 -23.00 17.79
CA GLU A 344 19.16 -23.12 16.43
C GLU A 344 18.20 -24.32 16.26
N LYS A 345 18.52 -25.49 16.85
CA LYS A 345 17.65 -26.69 16.78
C LYS A 345 16.28 -26.44 17.43
N ARG A 346 16.27 -25.88 18.64
CA ARG A 346 15.01 -25.57 19.37
C ARG A 346 14.22 -24.46 18.73
N LYS A 347 14.88 -23.44 18.20
CA LYS A 347 14.28 -22.38 17.41
C LYS A 347 13.55 -22.93 16.18
N MET A 348 14.23 -23.77 15.39
CA MET A 348 13.63 -24.40 14.22
C MET A 348 12.41 -25.26 14.59
N GLN A 349 12.51 -26.00 15.69
CA GLN A 349 11.44 -26.85 16.21
C GLN A 349 10.20 -25.99 16.63
N LEU A 350 10.42 -24.87 17.33
CA LEU A 350 9.37 -23.93 17.71
C LEU A 350 8.70 -23.34 16.48
N LEU A 351 9.46 -22.83 15.51
CA LEU A 351 8.92 -22.23 14.28
C LEU A 351 8.15 -23.25 13.43
N ARG A 352 8.58 -24.50 13.40
CA ARG A 352 7.91 -25.58 12.66
C ARG A 352 6.54 -25.93 13.28
N ASN A 353 6.42 -25.90 14.60
CA ASN A 353 5.19 -26.29 15.30
C ASN A 353 4.20 -25.14 15.50
N PHE A 354 4.68 -23.93 15.73
CA PHE A 354 3.84 -22.76 15.98
C PHE A 354 3.64 -21.87 14.75
N GLY A 355 4.42 -22.07 13.68
CA GLY A 355 4.31 -21.36 12.40
C GLY A 355 4.78 -19.92 12.42
N SER A 356 4.65 -19.20 13.55
CA SER A 356 5.11 -17.81 13.69
C SER A 356 5.59 -17.50 15.10
N ILE A 357 6.47 -16.50 15.21
CA ILE A 357 6.98 -16.04 16.50
C ILE A 357 5.90 -15.35 17.32
N THR A 358 4.97 -14.68 16.69
CA THR A 358 3.80 -14.08 17.35
C THR A 358 3.01 -15.16 18.12
N LYS A 359 2.82 -16.32 17.50
CA LYS A 359 2.18 -17.46 18.18
C LYS A 359 3.04 -18.03 19.30
N ILE A 360 4.38 -18.05 19.14
CA ILE A 360 5.32 -18.46 20.19
C ILE A 360 5.28 -17.48 21.37
N ALA A 361 5.22 -16.16 21.10
CA ALA A 361 5.18 -15.11 22.11
C ALA A 361 3.87 -15.05 22.91
N THR A 362 2.79 -15.63 22.37
CA THR A 362 1.49 -15.75 23.03
C THR A 362 1.21 -17.14 23.59
N ALA A 363 2.10 -18.11 23.33
CA ALA A 363 1.95 -19.49 23.81
C ALA A 363 2.26 -19.61 25.31
N THR A 364 1.55 -20.53 25.98
CA THR A 364 1.77 -20.82 27.39
C THR A 364 2.99 -21.72 27.62
N VAL A 365 3.45 -21.78 28.86
CA VAL A 365 4.56 -22.68 29.24
C VAL A 365 4.22 -24.14 28.92
N GLU A 366 2.97 -24.55 29.13
CA GLU A 366 2.49 -25.91 28.84
C GLU A 366 2.54 -26.23 27.34
N GLN A 367 2.20 -25.29 26.50
CA GLN A 367 2.24 -25.46 25.05
C GLN A 367 3.66 -25.54 24.49
N LEU A 368 4.61 -24.80 25.07
CA LEU A 368 6.01 -24.74 24.63
C LEU A 368 6.84 -25.90 25.20
N SER A 369 6.54 -26.39 26.41
CA SER A 369 7.32 -27.36 27.16
C SER A 369 7.62 -28.67 26.41
N PRO A 370 6.70 -29.26 25.61
CA PRO A 370 6.97 -30.49 24.86
C PRO A 370 8.09 -30.32 23.83
N PHE A 371 8.37 -29.12 23.36
CA PHE A 371 9.33 -28.86 22.29
C PHE A 371 10.67 -28.37 22.81
N VAL A 372 10.71 -27.67 23.94
CA VAL A 372 11.96 -27.04 24.44
C VAL A 372 12.30 -27.36 25.88
N GLY A 373 11.41 -28.06 26.58
CA GLY A 373 11.53 -28.36 28.00
C GLY A 373 11.04 -27.23 28.89
N LYS A 374 10.53 -27.56 30.09
CA LYS A 374 9.83 -26.64 31.00
C LYS A 374 10.63 -25.38 31.36
N ARG A 375 11.92 -25.52 31.66
CA ARG A 375 12.81 -24.40 32.03
C ARG A 375 12.98 -23.39 30.88
N THR A 376 13.18 -23.87 29.64
CA THR A 376 13.33 -23.04 28.46
C THR A 376 12.01 -22.38 28.07
N ALA A 377 10.88 -23.12 28.21
CA ALA A 377 9.54 -22.58 27.97
C ALA A 377 9.23 -21.41 28.92
N GLN A 378 9.55 -21.55 30.21
CA GLN A 378 9.43 -20.44 31.18
C GLN A 378 10.28 -19.23 30.80
N GLY A 379 11.53 -19.47 30.33
CA GLY A 379 12.41 -18.41 29.84
C GLY A 379 11.83 -17.64 28.66
N ILE A 380 11.20 -18.35 27.70
CA ILE A 380 10.55 -17.75 26.54
C ILE A 380 9.37 -16.88 26.98
N VAL A 381 8.44 -17.39 27.79
CA VAL A 381 7.29 -16.63 28.25
C VAL A 381 7.72 -15.39 29.02
N SER A 382 8.65 -15.52 29.98
CA SER A 382 9.16 -14.39 30.77
C SER A 382 9.86 -13.33 29.92
N HIS A 383 10.54 -13.72 28.85
CA HIS A 383 11.18 -12.80 27.91
C HIS A 383 10.15 -11.93 27.18
N PHE A 384 9.12 -12.53 26.60
CA PHE A 384 8.09 -11.80 25.88
C PHE A 384 7.16 -11.00 26.81
N GLU A 385 6.91 -11.43 28.01
CA GLU A 385 6.18 -10.62 29.02
C GLU A 385 6.95 -9.36 29.43
N LYS A 386 8.26 -9.45 29.62
CA LYS A 386 9.10 -8.27 29.89
C LYS A 386 9.07 -7.27 28.75
N GLN A 387 9.11 -7.75 27.52
CA GLN A 387 9.02 -6.86 26.35
C GLN A 387 7.67 -6.17 26.23
N LYS A 388 6.55 -6.88 26.44
CA LYS A 388 5.22 -6.27 26.48
C LYS A 388 5.12 -5.15 27.52
N LYS A 389 5.76 -5.33 28.70
CA LYS A 389 5.80 -4.28 29.73
C LYS A 389 6.70 -3.09 29.38
N LEU A 390 7.71 -3.27 28.55
CA LEU A 390 8.60 -2.19 28.08
C LEU A 390 7.99 -1.43 26.88
N ALA A 391 7.24 -2.09 26.03
CA ALA A 391 6.55 -1.48 24.88
C ALA A 391 5.23 -0.76 25.28
N GLY A 392 4.71 -0.98 26.48
CA GLY A 392 3.52 -0.32 27.03
C GLY A 392 3.84 0.88 27.95
N LYS A 393 5.08 1.34 27.98
CA LYS A 393 5.52 2.60 28.57
C LYS A 393 5.94 3.58 27.48
#